data_3d2f03bcf09cfff9f388d7c031a47d1a
#
_entry.id   3d2f03bcf09cfff9f388d7c031a47d1a
#
_cell.length_a   1.000
_cell.length_b   1.000
_cell.length_c   1.000
_cell.angle_alpha   90.00
_cell.angle_beta   90.00
_cell.angle_gamma   90.00
#
_symmetry.space_group_name_H-M   'P 1'
#
loop_
_entity.id
_entity.type
_entity.pdbx_description
1 polymer ?
#
loop_
_entity_poly.entity_id
_entity_poly.type
_entity_poly.pdbx_seq_one_letter_code
_entity_poly.pdbx_strand_id
1 'polypeptide(L)'
;MKIIAKYLVLFIFLISFQLNSQRNEIGLLFGGSNYIGDVGPTTYIDPISYGTYSYGILYRNNFSDRFSVRTQISSSDIKSSDLMDNSPEYRKLRGKSFENTIQEITLAIDFNFTEFDVQDDKFQFSPYVSTGLSYFRYDGIHYPLGQTTSQSYGKSSDFAIPITIGIKSKLLKTLVLGLEVNARHTFTENLDGSYPTFENTEIYSEKRFGSGLSQDWIVFSGLTLTYVFGNYECKCQ
;
A
#
# COMPACT_ATOMS: atom_id res chain seq x y z
N MET A 1 -27.97 -14.33 -26.43
CA MET A 1 -28.72 -14.51 -25.17
C MET A 1 -27.82 -14.85 -23.96
N LYS A 2 -26.93 -15.84 -24.02
CA LYS A 2 -26.11 -16.25 -22.86
C LYS A 2 -25.16 -15.15 -22.31
N ILE A 3 -24.63 -14.25 -23.16
CA ILE A 3 -23.73 -13.18 -22.77
C ILE A 3 -24.49 -12.06 -22.04
N ILE A 4 -25.66 -11.66 -22.53
CA ILE A 4 -26.51 -10.63 -21.90
C ILE A 4 -26.99 -11.10 -20.53
N ALA A 5 -27.36 -12.38 -20.37
CA ALA A 5 -27.75 -12.96 -19.09
C ALA A 5 -26.59 -12.91 -18.06
N LYS A 6 -25.36 -13.12 -18.50
CA LYS A 6 -24.17 -13.06 -17.63
C LYS A 6 -23.89 -11.64 -17.10
N TYR A 7 -24.04 -10.62 -17.96
CA TYR A 7 -23.92 -9.22 -17.53
C TYR A 7 -25.11 -8.77 -16.69
N LEU A 8 -26.31 -9.28 -16.95
CA LEU A 8 -27.51 -9.00 -16.15
C LEU A 8 -27.36 -9.56 -14.74
N VAL A 9 -26.87 -10.79 -14.60
CA VAL A 9 -26.59 -11.42 -13.28
C VAL A 9 -25.51 -10.63 -12.51
N LEU A 10 -24.44 -10.22 -13.21
CA LEU A 10 -23.39 -9.40 -12.61
C LEU A 10 -23.93 -8.02 -12.17
N PHE A 11 -24.81 -7.41 -12.96
CA PHE A 11 -25.45 -6.12 -12.65
C PHE A 11 -26.43 -6.23 -11.48
N ILE A 12 -27.22 -7.32 -11.40
CA ILE A 12 -28.11 -7.62 -10.28
C ILE A 12 -27.30 -7.88 -9.00
N PHE A 13 -26.17 -8.58 -9.11
CA PHE A 13 -25.26 -8.81 -7.99
C PHE A 13 -24.64 -7.50 -7.47
N LEU A 14 -24.27 -6.58 -8.36
CA LEU A 14 -23.79 -5.24 -7.99
C LEU A 14 -24.86 -4.36 -7.32
N ILE A 15 -26.13 -4.49 -7.71
CA ILE A 15 -27.26 -3.75 -7.12
C ILE A 15 -27.62 -4.30 -5.74
N SER A 16 -27.50 -5.60 -5.50
CA SER A 16 -27.82 -6.22 -4.21
C SER A 16 -26.90 -5.79 -3.06
N PHE A 17 -25.74 -5.22 -3.36
CA PHE A 17 -24.87 -4.60 -2.35
C PHE A 17 -25.40 -3.24 -1.83
N GLN A 18 -26.44 -2.68 -2.42
CA GLN A 18 -26.97 -1.35 -2.08
C GLN A 18 -28.03 -1.34 -0.95
N LEU A 19 -28.46 -2.49 -0.44
CA LEU A 19 -29.67 -2.57 0.40
C LEU A 19 -29.44 -2.60 1.91
N ASN A 20 -28.21 -2.46 2.38
CA ASN A 20 -27.95 -2.33 3.80
C ASN A 20 -27.68 -0.86 4.15
N SER A 21 -28.16 -0.41 5.31
CA SER A 21 -27.81 0.89 5.92
C SER A 21 -26.29 1.06 5.88
N GLN A 22 -25.82 1.80 4.87
CA GLN A 22 -24.40 1.77 4.51
C GLN A 22 -23.65 2.78 5.35
N ARG A 23 -22.81 2.29 6.22
CA ARG A 23 -21.84 3.05 6.99
C ARG A 23 -20.57 3.21 6.16
N ASN A 24 -20.57 4.23 5.32
CA ASN A 24 -19.48 4.44 4.36
C ASN A 24 -18.52 5.52 4.85
N GLU A 25 -17.26 5.35 4.54
CA GLU A 25 -16.24 6.36 4.73
C GLU A 25 -15.51 6.59 3.41
N ILE A 26 -15.24 7.84 3.08
CA ILE A 26 -14.32 8.24 2.02
C ILE A 26 -13.27 9.16 2.62
N GLY A 27 -12.02 9.02 2.23
CA GLY A 27 -10.97 9.83 2.83
C GLY A 27 -9.68 9.83 2.08
N LEU A 28 -8.74 10.54 2.67
CA LEU A 28 -7.38 10.70 2.17
C LEU A 28 -6.42 9.98 3.10
N LEU A 29 -5.33 9.51 2.52
CA LEU A 29 -4.16 9.05 3.26
C LEU A 29 -2.95 9.88 2.83
N PHE A 30 -2.09 10.19 3.79
CA PHE A 30 -0.86 10.91 3.57
C PHE A 30 0.21 10.46 4.57
N GLY A 31 1.44 10.24 4.09
CA GLY A 31 2.55 9.82 4.94
C GLY A 31 3.84 9.66 4.18
N GLY A 32 4.75 8.88 4.76
CA GLY A 32 6.01 8.49 4.16
C GLY A 32 6.05 7.02 3.79
N SER A 33 6.89 6.68 2.83
CA SER A 33 7.18 5.32 2.44
C SER A 33 8.65 4.99 2.66
N ASN A 34 8.92 3.73 2.98
CA ASN A 34 10.25 3.15 3.14
C ASN A 34 10.33 1.86 2.33
N TYR A 35 11.51 1.63 1.76
CA TYR A 35 11.84 0.42 1.03
C TYR A 35 12.73 -0.50 1.88
N ILE A 36 12.51 -1.80 1.80
CA ILE A 36 13.33 -2.82 2.45
C ILE A 36 13.63 -3.91 1.41
N GLY A 37 14.90 -4.08 1.07
CA GLY A 37 15.36 -5.06 0.09
C GLY A 37 16.88 -5.07 -0.07
N ASP A 38 17.35 -5.21 -1.30
CA ASP A 38 18.76 -5.47 -1.59
C ASP A 38 19.65 -4.23 -1.69
N VAL A 39 19.07 -3.04 -1.91
CA VAL A 39 19.79 -1.77 -1.98
C VAL A 39 19.52 -0.94 -0.73
N GLY A 40 20.57 -0.41 -0.10
CA GLY A 40 20.49 0.46 1.06
C GLY A 40 20.61 -0.24 2.41
N PRO A 41 20.07 0.34 3.48
CA PRO A 41 20.12 -0.20 4.83
C PRO A 41 19.41 -1.53 4.97
N THR A 42 19.87 -2.35 5.92
CA THR A 42 19.18 -3.60 6.32
C THR A 42 18.19 -3.40 7.46
N THR A 43 18.08 -2.19 7.99
CA THR A 43 17.17 -1.84 9.08
C THR A 43 15.73 -1.78 8.57
N TYR A 44 14.81 -2.45 9.24
CA TYR A 44 13.39 -2.53 8.87
C TYR A 44 12.65 -1.19 8.94
N ILE A 45 13.15 -0.25 9.74
CA ILE A 45 12.62 1.10 9.84
C ILE A 45 13.81 2.05 9.84
N ASP A 46 14.01 2.78 8.76
CA ASP A 46 14.98 3.86 8.68
C ASP A 46 14.25 5.20 8.60
N PRO A 47 14.27 6.01 9.69
CA PRO A 47 13.61 7.33 9.69
C PRO A 47 14.15 8.28 8.62
N ILE A 48 15.37 8.07 8.15
CA ILE A 48 16.00 8.91 7.12
C ILE A 48 15.44 8.58 5.73
N SER A 49 15.02 7.32 5.52
CA SER A 49 14.39 6.87 4.28
C SER A 49 12.96 7.38 4.08
N TYR A 50 12.33 7.95 5.12
CA TYR A 50 11.04 8.64 5.01
C TYR A 50 11.11 10.00 4.27
N GLY A 51 12.18 10.26 3.54
CA GLY A 51 12.28 11.41 2.63
C GLY A 51 11.41 11.28 1.37
N THR A 52 10.54 10.29 1.29
CA THR A 52 9.61 10.04 0.18
C THR A 52 8.18 10.13 0.66
N TYR A 53 7.32 10.68 -0.20
CA TYR A 53 5.91 10.90 0.12
C TYR A 53 5.05 9.74 -0.39
N SER A 54 3.98 9.48 0.35
CA SER A 54 2.93 8.56 -0.06
C SER A 54 1.58 9.21 0.20
N TYR A 55 0.70 9.16 -0.79
CA TYR A 55 -0.63 9.75 -0.70
C TYR A 55 -1.65 8.91 -1.46
N GLY A 56 -2.91 9.05 -1.10
CA GLY A 56 -3.96 8.31 -1.78
C GLY A 56 -5.35 8.65 -1.28
N ILE A 57 -6.29 7.93 -1.86
CA ILE A 57 -7.72 8.00 -1.54
C ILE A 57 -8.13 6.61 -1.05
N LEU A 58 -8.94 6.58 -0.01
CA LEU A 58 -9.52 5.34 0.50
C LEU A 58 -11.05 5.46 0.58
N TYR A 59 -11.69 4.36 0.31
CA TYR A 59 -13.10 4.14 0.58
C TYR A 59 -13.23 2.93 1.50
N ARG A 60 -14.07 3.04 2.52
CA ARG A 60 -14.34 1.97 3.47
C ARG A 60 -15.84 1.78 3.62
N ASN A 61 -16.28 0.55 3.50
CA ASN A 61 -17.65 0.15 3.78
C ASN A 61 -17.66 -0.67 5.08
N ASN A 62 -18.26 -0.12 6.13
CA ASN A 62 -18.37 -0.74 7.44
C ASN A 62 -19.65 -1.60 7.49
N PHE A 63 -19.54 -2.88 7.22
CA PHE A 63 -20.69 -3.79 7.25
C PHE A 63 -21.00 -4.30 8.67
N SER A 64 -20.09 -4.09 9.62
CA SER A 64 -20.31 -4.27 11.06
C SER A 64 -19.42 -3.33 11.86
N ASP A 65 -19.67 -3.21 13.18
CA ASP A 65 -18.85 -2.39 14.07
C ASP A 65 -17.41 -2.90 14.18
N ARG A 66 -17.16 -4.17 13.82
CA ARG A 66 -15.84 -4.81 13.88
C ARG A 66 -15.21 -5.04 12.51
N PHE A 67 -15.97 -5.10 11.43
CA PHE A 67 -15.45 -5.44 10.12
C PHE A 67 -15.83 -4.40 9.08
N SER A 68 -14.87 -4.09 8.22
CA SER A 68 -15.10 -3.26 7.03
C SER A 68 -14.29 -3.77 5.84
N VAL A 69 -14.78 -3.47 4.64
CA VAL A 69 -14.05 -3.63 3.39
C VAL A 69 -13.47 -2.30 3.02
N ARG A 70 -12.16 -2.27 2.76
CA ARG A 70 -11.39 -1.09 2.33
C ARG A 70 -11.00 -1.23 0.87
N THR A 71 -11.25 -0.21 0.08
CA THR A 71 -10.65 -0.02 -1.25
C THR A 71 -9.77 1.22 -1.19
N GLN A 72 -8.54 1.14 -1.70
CA GLN A 72 -7.58 2.22 -1.64
C GLN A 72 -6.87 2.37 -2.98
N ILE A 73 -6.65 3.58 -3.41
CA ILE A 73 -5.79 3.93 -4.54
C ILE A 73 -4.72 4.86 -4.00
N SER A 74 -3.46 4.52 -4.19
CA SER A 74 -2.34 5.30 -3.66
C SER A 74 -1.17 5.40 -4.63
N SER A 75 -0.38 6.43 -4.42
CA SER A 75 0.93 6.62 -5.04
C SER A 75 1.97 6.81 -3.95
N SER A 76 3.07 6.09 -4.08
CA SER A 76 4.17 6.11 -3.12
C SER A 76 5.49 6.21 -3.87
N ASP A 77 6.33 7.15 -3.49
CA ASP A 77 7.71 7.18 -3.96
C ASP A 77 8.58 6.38 -3.00
N ILE A 78 9.50 5.60 -3.53
CA ILE A 78 10.51 4.87 -2.78
C ILE A 78 11.89 5.22 -3.32
N LYS A 79 12.85 5.34 -2.42
CA LYS A 79 14.26 5.53 -2.76
C LYS A 79 15.14 4.86 -1.72
N SER A 80 16.31 4.40 -2.15
CA SER A 80 17.34 3.90 -1.25
C SER A 80 18.71 4.05 -1.85
N SER A 81 19.74 4.04 -0.99
CA SER A 81 21.13 4.12 -1.41
C SER A 81 22.01 3.28 -0.48
N ASP A 82 22.94 2.55 -1.09
CA ASP A 82 23.96 1.80 -0.39
C ASP A 82 24.92 2.68 0.42
N LEU A 83 25.00 3.98 0.08
CA LEU A 83 25.86 4.95 0.77
C LEU A 83 25.26 5.54 2.04
N MET A 84 24.04 5.12 2.43
CA MET A 84 23.44 5.53 3.70
C MET A 84 24.24 5.00 4.90
N ASP A 85 24.26 5.76 5.98
CA ASP A 85 25.11 5.49 7.16
C ASP A 85 24.89 4.07 7.74
N ASN A 86 23.64 3.62 7.77
CA ASN A 86 23.24 2.32 8.30
C ASN A 86 23.38 1.15 7.31
N SER A 87 23.92 1.39 6.12
CA SER A 87 24.14 0.33 5.14
C SER A 87 25.37 -0.50 5.52
N PRO A 88 25.32 -1.82 5.29
CA PRO A 88 26.50 -2.71 5.48
C PRO A 88 27.67 -2.30 4.58
N GLU A 89 28.91 -2.51 5.04
CA GLU A 89 30.12 -2.13 4.30
C GLU A 89 30.18 -2.72 2.88
N TYR A 90 29.77 -3.96 2.69
CA TYR A 90 29.75 -4.57 1.36
C TYR A 90 28.79 -3.88 0.38
N ARG A 91 27.68 -3.31 0.88
CA ARG A 91 26.74 -2.48 0.08
C ARG A 91 27.38 -1.12 -0.21
N LYS A 92 28.01 -0.48 0.77
CA LYS A 92 28.71 0.79 0.59
C LYS A 92 29.80 0.71 -0.48
N LEU A 93 30.55 -0.41 -0.54
CA LEU A 93 31.52 -0.65 -1.59
C LEU A 93 30.89 -0.81 -2.98
N ARG A 94 29.66 -1.29 -3.07
CA ARG A 94 28.89 -1.40 -4.30
C ARG A 94 28.31 -0.05 -4.73
N GLY A 95 27.85 0.78 -3.77
CA GLY A 95 27.44 2.17 -3.96
C GLY A 95 26.21 2.39 -4.83
N LYS A 96 25.30 1.43 -4.93
CA LYS A 96 24.08 1.53 -5.74
C LYS A 96 23.05 2.45 -5.12
N SER A 97 22.27 3.13 -5.97
CA SER A 97 21.14 3.97 -5.54
C SER A 97 20.01 3.91 -6.56
N PHE A 98 18.77 3.99 -6.08
CA PHE A 98 17.59 4.00 -6.94
C PHE A 98 16.48 4.91 -6.39
N GLU A 99 15.60 5.31 -7.31
CA GLU A 99 14.31 5.92 -7.03
C GLU A 99 13.26 5.22 -7.88
N ASN A 100 12.07 5.00 -7.33
CA ASN A 100 10.95 4.38 -8.03
C ASN A 100 9.62 4.92 -7.52
N THR A 101 8.61 4.99 -8.40
CA THR A 101 7.25 5.42 -8.05
C THR A 101 6.29 4.25 -8.20
N ILE A 102 5.52 3.98 -7.17
CA ILE A 102 4.58 2.88 -7.08
C ILE A 102 3.16 3.43 -7.08
N GLN A 103 2.37 3.01 -8.06
CA GLN A 103 0.94 3.29 -8.15
C GLN A 103 0.18 2.01 -7.83
N GLU A 104 -0.72 2.06 -6.86
CA GLU A 104 -1.32 0.87 -6.27
C GLU A 104 -2.83 1.01 -6.15
N ILE A 105 -3.54 -0.10 -6.39
CA ILE A 105 -4.92 -0.31 -5.98
C ILE A 105 -4.98 -1.50 -5.01
N THR A 106 -5.61 -1.30 -3.87
CA THR A 106 -5.72 -2.28 -2.79
C THR A 106 -7.17 -2.59 -2.49
N LEU A 107 -7.49 -3.86 -2.30
CA LEU A 107 -8.73 -4.33 -1.70
C LEU A 107 -8.39 -5.11 -0.43
N ALA A 108 -8.90 -4.68 0.71
CA ALA A 108 -8.56 -5.24 2.01
C ALA A 108 -9.78 -5.36 2.93
N ILE A 109 -9.63 -6.16 3.96
CA ILE A 109 -10.59 -6.29 5.06
C ILE A 109 -9.92 -5.73 6.31
N ASP A 110 -10.62 -4.79 6.96
CA ASP A 110 -10.20 -4.23 8.24
C ASP A 110 -10.95 -4.96 9.37
N PHE A 111 -10.23 -5.26 10.44
CA PHE A 111 -10.78 -5.79 11.68
C PHE A 111 -10.50 -4.84 12.84
N ASN A 112 -11.54 -4.34 13.49
CA ASN A 112 -11.49 -3.47 14.66
C ASN A 112 -11.45 -4.30 15.93
N PHE A 113 -10.49 -4.06 16.82
CA PHE A 113 -10.39 -4.77 18.10
C PHE A 113 -11.47 -4.35 19.09
N THR A 114 -11.90 -3.09 19.03
CA THR A 114 -13.06 -2.58 19.78
C THR A 114 -14.19 -2.28 18.79
N GLU A 115 -15.41 -2.30 19.26
CA GLU A 115 -16.56 -1.89 18.48
C GLU A 115 -16.40 -0.43 18.06
N PHE A 116 -16.59 -0.16 16.79
CA PHE A 116 -16.40 1.15 16.19
C PHE A 116 -17.59 1.47 15.30
N ASP A 117 -18.65 2.02 15.93
CA ASP A 117 -19.85 2.45 15.22
C ASP A 117 -19.64 3.86 14.64
N VAL A 118 -19.41 3.94 13.34
CA VAL A 118 -19.21 5.22 12.64
C VAL A 118 -20.45 6.14 12.70
N GLN A 119 -21.62 5.62 13.07
CA GLN A 119 -22.85 6.38 13.21
C GLN A 119 -23.10 6.90 14.63
N ASP A 120 -22.47 6.31 15.65
CA ASP A 120 -22.59 6.81 17.03
C ASP A 120 -21.88 8.18 17.15
N ASP A 121 -22.58 9.18 17.72
CA ASP A 121 -22.04 10.54 17.91
C ASP A 121 -20.97 10.64 19.02
N LYS A 122 -20.78 9.57 19.79
CA LYS A 122 -19.79 9.55 20.88
C LYS A 122 -18.36 9.42 20.35
N PHE A 123 -17.41 9.91 21.15
CA PHE A 123 -16.00 9.64 20.92
C PHE A 123 -15.74 8.12 20.92
N GLN A 124 -15.10 7.65 19.89
CA GLN A 124 -14.71 6.24 19.77
C GLN A 124 -13.27 6.12 19.35
N PHE A 125 -12.64 5.07 19.80
CA PHE A 125 -11.26 4.73 19.49
C PHE A 125 -11.15 3.22 19.27
N SER A 126 -10.48 2.82 18.22
CA SER A 126 -10.21 1.41 17.96
C SER A 126 -8.82 1.20 17.34
N PRO A 127 -8.00 0.33 17.93
CA PRO A 127 -6.94 -0.34 17.18
C PRO A 127 -7.57 -1.21 16.10
N TYR A 128 -6.88 -1.38 14.99
CA TYR A 128 -7.34 -2.27 13.92
C TYR A 128 -6.17 -2.92 13.20
N VAL A 129 -6.44 -4.03 12.56
CA VAL A 129 -5.56 -4.68 11.59
C VAL A 129 -6.28 -4.81 10.26
N SER A 130 -5.53 -4.81 9.19
CA SER A 130 -6.07 -4.98 7.85
C SER A 130 -5.15 -5.83 7.00
N THR A 131 -5.74 -6.65 6.14
CA THR A 131 -5.01 -7.42 5.13
C THR A 131 -5.87 -7.63 3.90
N GLY A 132 -5.22 -7.91 2.77
CA GLY A 132 -5.93 -8.08 1.51
C GLY A 132 -5.00 -8.35 0.34
N LEU A 133 -5.35 -7.83 -0.81
CA LEU A 133 -4.59 -7.96 -2.03
C LEU A 133 -4.41 -6.58 -2.66
N SER A 134 -3.19 -6.30 -3.09
CA SER A 134 -2.83 -5.11 -3.84
C SER A 134 -2.33 -5.51 -5.22
N TYR A 135 -2.74 -4.74 -6.23
CA TYR A 135 -2.12 -4.72 -7.54
C TYR A 135 -1.42 -3.39 -7.71
N PHE A 136 -0.14 -3.42 -8.06
CA PHE A 136 0.65 -2.20 -8.19
C PHE A 136 1.43 -2.16 -9.49
N ARG A 137 1.73 -0.94 -9.92
CA ARG A 137 2.53 -0.60 -11.09
C ARG A 137 3.73 0.23 -10.67
N TYR A 138 4.88 -0.10 -11.22
CA TYR A 138 6.16 0.53 -10.89
C TYR A 138 7.04 0.67 -12.13
N ASP A 139 8.14 1.41 -12.02
CA ASP A 139 9.16 1.47 -13.05
C ASP A 139 10.07 0.23 -12.95
N GLY A 140 10.12 -0.55 -14.04
CA GLY A 140 11.15 -1.56 -14.18
C GLY A 140 12.51 -0.84 -14.33
N ILE A 141 13.42 -1.06 -13.39
CA ILE A 141 14.72 -0.40 -13.35
C ILE A 141 15.87 -1.40 -13.41
N HIS A 142 17.02 -0.95 -13.86
CA HIS A 142 18.26 -1.69 -13.95
C HIS A 142 19.45 -0.76 -13.71
N TYR A 143 20.62 -1.32 -13.46
CA TYR A 143 21.86 -0.58 -13.38
C TYR A 143 22.66 -0.81 -14.67
N PRO A 144 22.87 0.21 -15.53
CA PRO A 144 23.74 0.08 -16.67
C PRO A 144 25.18 -0.31 -16.25
N LEU A 145 25.91 -1.00 -17.13
CA LEU A 145 27.26 -1.44 -16.84
C LEU A 145 28.18 -0.30 -16.38
N GLY A 146 28.78 -0.47 -15.21
CA GLY A 146 29.68 0.54 -14.61
C GLY A 146 28.98 1.74 -13.99
N GLN A 147 27.65 1.74 -13.87
CA GLN A 147 26.89 2.81 -13.21
C GLN A 147 26.36 2.39 -11.84
N THR A 148 26.30 3.35 -10.92
CA THR A 148 25.78 3.15 -9.57
C THR A 148 24.34 3.62 -9.41
N THR A 149 23.82 4.38 -10.39
CA THR A 149 22.46 4.90 -10.41
C THR A 149 21.59 4.08 -11.36
N SER A 150 20.39 3.74 -10.92
CA SER A 150 19.42 2.99 -11.71
C SER A 150 18.85 3.80 -12.87
N GLN A 151 18.43 3.11 -13.93
CA GLN A 151 17.71 3.66 -15.07
C GLN A 151 16.46 2.83 -15.34
N SER A 152 15.38 3.48 -15.74
CA SER A 152 14.13 2.80 -16.11
C SER A 152 14.21 2.24 -17.53
N TYR A 153 13.69 1.01 -17.71
CA TYR A 153 13.51 0.39 -19.02
C TYR A 153 12.04 0.23 -19.42
N GLY A 154 11.11 0.68 -18.56
CA GLY A 154 9.67 0.63 -18.82
C GLY A 154 8.84 0.48 -17.56
N LYS A 155 7.54 0.27 -17.73
CA LYS A 155 6.62 0.02 -16.61
C LYS A 155 6.41 -1.48 -16.44
N SER A 156 6.44 -1.91 -15.20
CA SER A 156 6.12 -3.27 -14.75
C SER A 156 4.95 -3.25 -13.76
N SER A 157 4.35 -4.39 -13.52
CA SER A 157 3.27 -4.52 -12.55
C SER A 157 3.31 -5.88 -11.87
N ASP A 158 2.88 -5.92 -10.61
CA ASP A 158 2.85 -7.12 -9.81
C ASP A 158 1.80 -7.03 -8.71
N PHE A 159 1.71 -8.07 -7.89
CA PHE A 159 0.83 -8.15 -6.74
C PHE A 159 1.61 -8.03 -5.42
N ALA A 160 0.89 -7.62 -4.37
CA ALA A 160 1.42 -7.60 -3.01
C ALA A 160 0.33 -8.00 -2.01
N ILE A 161 0.76 -8.47 -0.85
CA ILE A 161 -0.11 -8.67 0.31
C ILE A 161 0.16 -7.53 1.29
N PRO A 162 -0.77 -6.58 1.45
CA PRO A 162 -0.67 -5.54 2.45
C PRO A 162 -1.04 -6.09 3.83
N ILE A 163 -0.28 -5.71 4.84
CA ILE A 163 -0.57 -5.95 6.25
C ILE A 163 -0.51 -4.59 6.94
N THR A 164 -1.67 -4.11 7.42
CA THR A 164 -1.79 -2.82 8.09
C THR A 164 -2.07 -3.02 9.56
N ILE A 165 -1.39 -2.26 10.38
CA ILE A 165 -1.70 -2.08 11.81
C ILE A 165 -1.94 -0.60 12.01
N GLY A 166 -3.04 -0.25 12.67
CA GLY A 166 -3.38 1.14 12.89
C GLY A 166 -4.26 1.35 14.11
N ILE A 167 -4.45 2.62 14.39
CA ILE A 167 -5.42 3.10 15.35
C ILE A 167 -6.31 4.12 14.67
N LYS A 168 -7.58 4.13 14.98
CA LYS A 168 -8.51 5.14 14.48
C LYS A 168 -9.36 5.70 15.59
N SER A 169 -9.71 6.97 15.46
CA SER A 169 -10.51 7.71 16.41
C SER A 169 -11.52 8.59 15.70
N LYS A 170 -12.73 8.59 16.20
CA LYS A 170 -13.79 9.50 15.73
C LYS A 170 -13.59 10.85 16.39
N LEU A 171 -13.13 11.84 15.61
CA LEU A 171 -12.89 13.20 16.12
C LEU A 171 -14.17 14.04 16.16
N LEU A 172 -15.00 13.92 15.14
CA LEU A 172 -16.27 14.62 14.98
C LEU A 172 -17.34 13.62 14.53
N LYS A 173 -18.60 14.04 14.51
CA LYS A 173 -19.72 13.17 14.06
C LYS A 173 -19.47 12.47 12.72
N THR A 174 -18.77 13.16 11.83
CA THR A 174 -18.55 12.71 10.46
C THR A 174 -17.08 12.53 10.09
N LEU A 175 -16.14 12.76 11.02
CA LEU A 175 -14.71 12.69 10.73
C LEU A 175 -14.00 11.65 11.61
N VAL A 176 -13.30 10.74 10.96
CA VAL A 176 -12.44 9.75 11.59
C VAL A 176 -10.99 10.01 11.20
N LEU A 177 -10.12 10.14 12.18
CA LEU A 177 -8.67 10.22 12.01
C LEU A 177 -8.06 8.86 12.34
N GLY A 178 -7.15 8.40 11.49
CA GLY A 178 -6.36 7.21 11.71
C GLY A 178 -4.86 7.47 11.63
N LEU A 179 -4.11 6.66 12.36
CA LEU A 179 -2.67 6.48 12.23
C LEU A 179 -2.44 5.04 11.82
N GLU A 180 -1.66 4.81 10.79
CA GLU A 180 -1.40 3.45 10.32
C GLU A 180 0.04 3.24 9.84
N VAL A 181 0.50 2.00 10.02
CA VAL A 181 1.69 1.45 9.39
C VAL A 181 1.23 0.29 8.52
N ASN A 182 1.58 0.33 7.26
CA ASN A 182 1.21 -0.68 6.26
C ASN A 182 2.48 -1.26 5.65
N ALA A 183 2.74 -2.53 5.89
CA ALA A 183 3.82 -3.29 5.28
C ALA A 183 3.26 -4.09 4.09
N ARG A 184 3.84 -3.95 2.92
CA ARG A 184 3.47 -4.65 1.70
C ARG A 184 4.54 -5.66 1.34
N HIS A 185 4.19 -6.93 1.45
CA HIS A 185 5.01 -8.01 0.91
C HIS A 185 4.75 -8.12 -0.57
N THR A 186 5.70 -7.74 -1.40
CA THR A 186 5.56 -7.81 -2.87
C THR A 186 5.97 -9.19 -3.38
N PHE A 187 5.52 -9.55 -4.57
CA PHE A 187 5.95 -10.79 -5.24
C PHE A 187 7.02 -10.52 -6.31
N THR A 188 7.69 -9.37 -6.22
CA THR A 188 8.77 -9.00 -7.13
C THR A 188 10.08 -8.74 -6.38
N GLU A 189 11.19 -8.94 -7.08
CA GLU A 189 12.57 -8.66 -6.66
C GLU A 189 13.15 -7.47 -7.45
N ASN A 190 12.30 -6.70 -8.16
CA ASN A 190 12.81 -5.72 -9.13
C ASN A 190 12.33 -4.29 -8.85
N LEU A 191 11.97 -3.99 -7.62
CA LEU A 191 11.65 -2.61 -7.23
C LEU A 191 12.90 -1.72 -7.16
N ASP A 192 14.03 -2.32 -6.83
CA ASP A 192 15.34 -1.67 -6.65
C ASP A 192 16.32 -1.89 -7.80
N GLY A 193 15.92 -2.65 -8.84
CA GLY A 193 16.76 -2.97 -9.98
C GLY A 193 17.80 -4.07 -9.72
N SER A 194 17.71 -4.80 -8.61
CA SER A 194 18.62 -5.91 -8.30
C SER A 194 18.39 -7.12 -9.19
N TYR A 195 17.20 -7.28 -9.74
CA TYR A 195 16.78 -8.40 -10.57
C TYR A 195 16.06 -7.98 -11.87
N PRO A 196 16.72 -7.23 -12.79
CA PRO A 196 16.08 -6.74 -14.00
C PRO A 196 15.66 -7.88 -14.95
N THR A 197 14.53 -7.72 -15.63
CA THR A 197 13.88 -8.76 -16.48
C THR A 197 13.56 -8.28 -17.89
N PHE A 198 14.32 -7.35 -18.47
CA PHE A 198 14.10 -6.89 -19.84
C PHE A 198 14.96 -7.70 -20.85
N GLU A 199 14.62 -7.59 -22.13
CA GLU A 199 15.35 -8.23 -23.23
C GLU A 199 16.81 -7.71 -23.29
N ASN A 200 17.78 -8.62 -23.51
CA ASN A 200 19.21 -8.33 -23.53
C ASN A 200 19.78 -7.77 -22.20
N THR A 201 19.20 -8.13 -21.07
CA THR A 201 19.69 -7.73 -19.74
C THR A 201 21.18 -7.99 -19.55
N GLU A 202 21.71 -9.11 -20.06
CA GLU A 202 23.11 -9.50 -19.92
C GLU A 202 24.10 -8.57 -20.65
N ILE A 203 23.62 -7.83 -21.67
CA ILE A 203 24.46 -6.94 -22.49
C ILE A 203 24.48 -5.52 -21.90
N TYR A 204 23.32 -5.04 -21.39
CA TYR A 204 23.13 -3.64 -21.03
C TYR A 204 23.09 -3.39 -19.51
N SER A 205 23.01 -4.42 -18.70
CA SER A 205 22.84 -4.29 -17.26
C SER A 205 23.99 -4.96 -16.49
N GLU A 206 24.25 -4.44 -15.30
CA GLU A 206 25.01 -5.16 -14.28
C GLU A 206 24.40 -6.54 -14.03
N LYS A 207 25.24 -7.49 -13.59
CA LYS A 207 24.75 -8.80 -13.17
C LYS A 207 23.75 -8.65 -12.03
N ARG A 208 22.77 -9.55 -12.03
CA ARG A 208 21.84 -9.68 -10.91
C ARG A 208 22.63 -9.81 -9.61
N PHE A 209 22.19 -9.04 -8.61
CA PHE A 209 22.81 -9.03 -7.28
C PHE A 209 21.70 -9.11 -6.25
N GLY A 210 22.06 -9.35 -4.98
CA GLY A 210 21.08 -9.50 -3.93
C GLY A 210 20.71 -10.96 -3.67
N SER A 211 19.77 -11.13 -2.76
CA SER A 211 19.38 -12.44 -2.27
C SER A 211 18.06 -12.86 -2.91
N GLY A 212 18.03 -13.38 -4.11
CA GLY A 212 16.80 -13.83 -4.78
C GLY A 212 15.83 -14.73 -3.96
N LEU A 213 15.96 -14.74 -2.65
CA LEU A 213 15.11 -15.44 -1.68
C LEU A 213 14.30 -14.49 -0.79
N SER A 214 14.62 -13.20 -0.76
CA SER A 214 13.92 -12.17 0.03
C SER A 214 13.28 -11.17 -0.90
N GLN A 215 11.98 -11.32 -1.12
CA GLN A 215 11.20 -10.39 -1.92
C GLN A 215 11.22 -8.98 -1.34
N ASP A 216 11.05 -7.99 -2.20
CA ASP A 216 11.04 -6.57 -1.81
C ASP A 216 9.84 -6.23 -0.93
N TRP A 217 10.07 -5.38 0.06
CA TRP A 217 9.04 -4.86 0.94
C TRP A 217 8.93 -3.35 0.83
N ILE A 218 7.69 -2.87 0.94
CA ILE A 218 7.39 -1.44 1.03
C ILE A 218 6.64 -1.21 2.32
N VAL A 219 7.10 -0.28 3.14
CA VAL A 219 6.43 0.12 4.38
C VAL A 219 5.95 1.56 4.24
N PHE A 220 4.65 1.76 4.38
CA PHE A 220 4.02 3.06 4.50
C PHE A 220 3.75 3.36 5.98
N SER A 221 3.95 4.59 6.40
CA SER A 221 3.53 5.09 7.71
C SER A 221 2.91 6.47 7.55
N GLY A 222 1.71 6.65 8.09
CA GLY A 222 1.03 7.93 7.89
C GLY A 222 -0.33 8.05 8.56
N LEU A 223 -1.01 9.10 8.15
CA LEU A 223 -2.31 9.52 8.61
C LEU A 223 -3.39 9.18 7.58
N THR A 224 -4.56 8.82 8.07
CA THR A 224 -5.80 8.77 7.28
C THR A 224 -6.81 9.73 7.87
N LEU A 225 -7.50 10.47 7.02
CA LEU A 225 -8.63 11.30 7.41
C LEU A 225 -9.83 10.93 6.54
N THR A 226 -10.87 10.39 7.17
CA THR A 226 -12.06 9.93 6.47
C THR A 226 -13.30 10.69 6.88
N TYR A 227 -14.19 10.92 5.91
CA TYR A 227 -15.52 11.48 6.09
C TYR A 227 -16.55 10.36 6.04
N VAL A 228 -17.37 10.27 7.08
CA VAL A 228 -18.45 9.28 7.22
C VAL A 228 -19.72 9.80 6.56
N PHE A 229 -20.32 8.96 5.73
CA PHE A 229 -21.61 9.28 5.07
C PHE A 229 -22.48 8.02 4.96
N GLY A 230 -23.79 8.23 4.78
CA GLY A 230 -24.79 7.15 4.66
C GLY A 230 -26.03 7.48 5.48
N ASN A 231 -27.07 6.66 5.33
CA ASN A 231 -28.32 6.84 6.08
C ASN A 231 -28.14 6.34 7.52
N TYR A 232 -28.54 7.17 8.48
CA TYR A 232 -28.61 6.78 9.88
C TYR A 232 -29.79 5.80 10.06
N GLU A 233 -29.51 4.63 10.61
CA GLU A 233 -30.59 3.79 11.13
C GLU A 233 -31.19 4.46 12.38
N CYS A 234 -32.47 4.72 12.35
CA CYS A 234 -33.18 5.03 13.57
C CYS A 234 -33.15 3.80 14.48
N LYS A 235 -32.24 3.75 15.43
CA LYS A 235 -32.34 2.77 16.53
C LYS A 235 -33.54 3.18 17.36
N CYS A 236 -34.70 2.57 17.11
CA CYS A 236 -35.83 2.63 18.05
C CYS A 236 -35.35 2.02 19.37
N GLN A 237 -35.21 2.83 20.40
CA GLN A 237 -35.04 2.39 21.78
C GLN A 237 -36.37 1.84 22.29
#